data_1c6d80af9fedeff28a698dd92d7bbe9f
#
_entry.id   1c6d80af9fedeff28a698dd92d7bbe9f
#
_cell.length_a   1.000
_cell.length_b   1.000
_cell.length_c   1.000
_cell.angle_alpha   90.00
_cell.angle_beta   90.00
_cell.angle_gamma   90.00
#
_symmetry.space_group_name_H-M   'P 1'
#
loop_
_entity.id
_entity.type
_entity.pdbx_description
1 polymer ?
#
loop_
_entity_poly.entity_id
_entity_poly.type
_entity_poly.pdbx_seq_one_letter_code
_entity_poly.pdbx_strand_id
1 'polypeptide(L)'
;MKIGHLGTATAVALVLSGAQAFAATILIDDFNDVQYVSDAGTTTSTVAAPVIGGFRTLSASNSTFGSTNQNATSISSGDGLLSFSNTAGSTGSGSVTYNAGGAGLGLSASLDSTFFFDVAFFDNDANVRFNVDATDGDGRTINYMENLSEGFSPTLSFAEFTGTDGFDFGNIASLMFTVDTTGLTDNIDGALSRITLNTPDVAPIPVPAAGLLLIGGLGGLAALRRRRKA
;
A
#
# COMPACT_ATOMS: atom_id res chain seq x y z
N MET A 1 52.78 -37.67 43.31
CA MET A 1 51.70 -36.72 43.50
C MET A 1 51.30 -36.18 42.07
N LYS A 2 50.18 -36.68 41.46
CA LYS A 2 49.77 -36.33 40.12
C LYS A 2 48.59 -35.37 40.28
N ILE A 3 48.76 -34.12 39.85
CA ILE A 3 47.71 -33.08 39.81
C ILE A 3 46.96 -33.23 38.50
N GLY A 4 45.66 -33.64 38.58
CA GLY A 4 44.81 -33.74 37.44
C GLY A 4 44.27 -32.34 37.09
N HIS A 5 44.45 -31.92 35.83
CA HIS A 5 43.82 -30.71 35.30
C HIS A 5 42.37 -30.99 34.93
N LEU A 6 41.43 -30.40 35.68
CA LEU A 6 40.02 -30.30 35.29
C LEU A 6 39.94 -29.28 34.16
N GLY A 7 39.65 -29.77 32.97
CA GLY A 7 39.29 -28.88 31.83
C GLY A 7 37.86 -28.39 31.96
N THR A 8 37.70 -27.12 32.22
CA THR A 8 36.41 -26.44 32.19
C THR A 8 35.91 -26.35 30.76
N ALA A 9 34.84 -27.06 30.43
CA ALA A 9 34.13 -26.92 29.16
C ALA A 9 33.19 -25.70 29.26
N THR A 10 33.57 -24.60 28.62
CA THR A 10 32.71 -23.41 28.48
C THR A 10 31.68 -23.68 27.42
N ALA A 11 30.42 -23.87 27.79
CA ALA A 11 29.31 -23.95 26.89
C ALA A 11 28.98 -22.53 26.41
N VAL A 12 29.25 -22.22 25.14
CA VAL A 12 28.80 -21.00 24.50
C VAL A 12 27.33 -21.19 24.12
N ALA A 13 26.41 -20.58 24.87
CA ALA A 13 25.01 -20.49 24.50
C ALA A 13 24.86 -19.43 23.40
N LEU A 14 24.65 -19.88 22.17
CA LEU A 14 24.32 -19.01 21.05
C LEU A 14 22.84 -18.61 21.20
N VAL A 15 22.58 -17.40 21.67
CA VAL A 15 21.24 -16.83 21.69
C VAL A 15 20.94 -16.38 20.24
N LEU A 16 20.20 -17.19 19.50
CA LEU A 16 19.60 -16.75 18.24
C LEU A 16 18.43 -15.84 18.59
N SER A 17 18.65 -14.53 18.54
CA SER A 17 17.56 -13.56 18.46
C SER A 17 16.89 -13.75 17.10
N GLY A 18 15.76 -14.44 17.06
CA GLY A 18 14.88 -14.45 15.90
C GLY A 18 14.48 -12.99 15.62
N ALA A 19 14.70 -12.52 14.40
CA ALA A 19 14.13 -11.25 13.97
C ALA A 19 12.60 -11.36 14.11
N GLN A 20 12.01 -10.54 14.97
CA GLN A 20 10.56 -10.41 15.03
C GLN A 20 10.14 -9.58 13.83
N ALA A 21 9.27 -10.12 12.99
CA ALA A 21 8.56 -9.33 12.00
C ALA A 21 7.52 -8.50 12.76
N PHE A 22 7.50 -7.20 12.49
CA PHE A 22 6.50 -6.29 13.04
C PHE A 22 5.54 -5.91 11.92
N ALA A 23 4.25 -5.77 12.24
CA ALA A 23 3.29 -5.13 11.34
C ALA A 23 3.85 -3.78 10.90
N ALA A 24 3.87 -3.55 9.60
CA ALA A 24 4.38 -2.31 9.05
C ALA A 24 3.21 -1.45 8.55
N THR A 25 3.24 -0.16 8.91
CA THR A 25 2.38 0.84 8.29
C THR A 25 3.18 1.58 7.24
N ILE A 26 2.73 1.50 5.99
CA ILE A 26 3.33 2.18 4.84
C ILE A 26 2.49 3.41 4.55
N LEU A 27 3.10 4.59 4.57
CA LEU A 27 2.46 5.81 4.11
C LEU A 27 2.39 5.77 2.58
N ILE A 28 1.17 5.84 2.04
CA ILE A 28 0.94 5.97 0.59
C ILE A 28 1.07 7.44 0.21
N ASP A 29 0.28 8.32 0.86
CA ASP A 29 0.31 9.77 0.64
C ASP A 29 -0.23 10.52 1.85
N ASP A 30 0.29 11.71 2.12
CA ASP A 30 -0.19 12.66 3.13
C ASP A 30 -0.66 14.00 2.50
N PHE A 31 -0.67 14.07 1.16
CA PHE A 31 -1.22 15.15 0.35
C PHE A 31 -0.67 16.56 0.63
N ASN A 32 0.56 16.67 1.12
CA ASN A 32 1.18 17.96 1.43
C ASN A 32 1.60 18.74 0.17
N ASP A 33 1.95 18.04 -0.93
CA ASP A 33 2.38 18.68 -2.17
C ASP A 33 1.21 19.16 -3.02
N VAL A 34 1.31 20.39 -3.50
CA VAL A 34 0.25 21.05 -4.27
C VAL A 34 0.18 20.48 -5.69
N GLN A 35 -1.00 20.03 -6.09
CA GLN A 35 -1.31 19.59 -7.44
C GLN A 35 -2.79 19.84 -7.72
N TYR A 36 -3.13 20.21 -8.96
CA TYR A 36 -4.50 20.48 -9.36
C TYR A 36 -4.74 20.00 -10.80
N VAL A 37 -5.86 19.33 -11.03
CA VAL A 37 -6.37 18.99 -12.34
C VAL A 37 -7.88 19.20 -12.38
N SER A 38 -8.42 19.51 -13.57
CA SER A 38 -9.85 19.63 -13.79
C SER A 38 -10.22 19.21 -15.22
N ASP A 39 -11.48 18.88 -15.42
CA ASP A 39 -12.02 18.46 -16.72
C ASP A 39 -11.93 19.52 -17.82
N ALA A 40 -11.78 20.79 -17.46
CA ALA A 40 -11.73 21.92 -18.41
C ALA A 40 -10.33 22.42 -18.74
N GLY A 41 -9.31 21.93 -18.04
CA GLY A 41 -7.94 22.40 -18.20
C GLY A 41 -6.97 21.26 -18.40
N THR A 42 -6.01 21.17 -17.48
CA THR A 42 -5.13 20.00 -17.39
C THR A 42 -5.92 18.86 -16.76
N THR A 43 -6.34 17.90 -17.58
CA THR A 43 -7.15 16.76 -17.11
C THR A 43 -6.33 15.68 -16.42
N THR A 44 -5.02 15.67 -16.65
CA THR A 44 -4.09 14.71 -16.03
C THR A 44 -2.75 15.41 -15.76
N SER A 45 -2.21 15.22 -14.57
CA SER A 45 -0.90 15.76 -14.17
C SER A 45 -0.15 14.72 -13.36
N THR A 46 1.13 14.53 -13.67
CA THR A 46 2.05 13.69 -12.89
C THR A 46 3.16 14.56 -12.32
N VAL A 47 3.36 14.49 -11.02
CA VAL A 47 4.41 15.25 -10.32
C VAL A 47 5.26 14.32 -9.45
N ALA A 48 6.53 14.69 -9.28
CA ALA A 48 7.36 14.10 -8.23
C ALA A 48 6.87 14.62 -6.87
N ALA A 49 6.62 13.72 -5.93
CA ALA A 49 6.12 14.03 -4.59
C ALA A 49 6.69 13.02 -3.57
N PRO A 50 6.76 13.36 -2.27
CA PRO A 50 7.22 12.46 -1.20
C PRO A 50 6.15 11.42 -0.85
N VAL A 51 5.70 10.69 -1.85
CA VAL A 51 4.67 9.64 -1.79
C VAL A 51 5.27 8.27 -2.10
N ILE A 52 4.49 7.21 -1.93
CA ILE A 52 4.92 5.88 -2.36
C ILE A 52 5.35 5.91 -3.84
N GLY A 53 6.54 5.36 -4.14
CA GLY A 53 7.10 5.37 -5.49
C GLY A 53 7.58 6.73 -6.00
N GLY A 54 7.50 7.80 -5.21
CA GLY A 54 8.06 9.12 -5.51
C GLY A 54 7.31 9.94 -6.57
N PHE A 55 6.17 9.46 -7.08
CA PHE A 55 5.36 10.16 -8.08
C PHE A 55 3.87 9.97 -7.81
N ARG A 56 3.10 11.04 -7.97
CA ARG A 56 1.65 11.04 -7.94
C ARG A 56 1.09 11.53 -9.27
N THR A 57 0.08 10.84 -9.80
CA THR A 57 -0.70 11.29 -10.95
C THR A 57 -2.12 11.57 -10.51
N LEU A 58 -2.61 12.79 -10.72
CA LEU A 58 -4.02 13.14 -10.59
C LEU A 58 -4.66 13.15 -11.98
N SER A 59 -5.94 12.72 -12.06
CA SER A 59 -6.74 12.81 -13.27
C SER A 59 -8.17 13.22 -12.93
N ALA A 60 -8.77 14.08 -13.75
CA ALA A 60 -10.17 14.49 -13.67
C ALA A 60 -10.84 14.33 -15.02
N SER A 61 -12.07 13.82 -15.03
CA SER A 61 -12.88 13.72 -16.23
C SER A 61 -14.33 14.11 -15.94
N ASN A 62 -14.96 14.77 -16.89
CA ASN A 62 -16.39 15.07 -16.87
C ASN A 62 -17.13 14.07 -17.76
N SER A 63 -18.18 13.46 -17.23
CA SER A 63 -19.03 12.52 -17.95
C SER A 63 -20.38 13.13 -18.38
N THR A 64 -20.64 14.38 -18.01
CA THR A 64 -21.87 15.07 -18.42
C THR A 64 -21.75 15.52 -19.87
N PHE A 65 -22.49 14.86 -20.74
CA PHE A 65 -22.49 15.19 -22.18
C PHE A 65 -23.05 16.57 -22.41
N GLY A 66 -22.27 17.45 -23.08
CA GLY A 66 -22.72 18.80 -23.44
C GLY A 66 -22.59 19.84 -22.34
N SER A 67 -21.93 19.52 -21.21
CA SER A 67 -21.65 20.54 -20.18
C SER A 67 -20.72 21.61 -20.77
N THR A 68 -21.19 22.88 -20.75
CA THR A 68 -20.34 24.03 -21.02
C THR A 68 -19.65 24.58 -19.78
N ASN A 69 -19.91 23.97 -18.61
CA ASN A 69 -19.27 24.33 -17.34
C ASN A 69 -17.83 23.90 -17.37
N GLN A 70 -16.96 24.86 -17.40
CA GLN A 70 -15.52 24.63 -17.21
C GLN A 70 -15.27 24.36 -15.72
N ASN A 71 -14.40 23.41 -15.42
CA ASN A 71 -14.09 22.92 -14.07
C ASN A 71 -15.30 22.29 -13.37
N ALA A 72 -16.11 21.54 -14.10
CA ALA A 72 -17.26 20.84 -13.53
C ALA A 72 -16.85 19.69 -12.60
N THR A 73 -15.70 19.07 -12.88
CA THR A 73 -15.08 18.05 -12.02
C THR A 73 -13.61 18.38 -11.81
N SER A 74 -13.17 18.37 -10.59
CA SER A 74 -11.76 18.63 -10.24
C SER A 74 -11.27 17.72 -9.12
N ILE A 75 -9.95 17.46 -9.12
CA ILE A 75 -9.25 16.84 -8.01
C ILE A 75 -7.96 17.61 -7.73
N SER A 76 -7.69 17.86 -6.48
CA SER A 76 -6.52 18.61 -6.04
C SER A 76 -5.87 17.99 -4.80
N SER A 77 -4.60 18.24 -4.63
CA SER A 77 -3.88 17.96 -3.38
C SER A 77 -3.15 19.22 -2.91
N GLY A 78 -2.92 19.31 -1.62
CA GLY A 78 -2.19 20.39 -0.96
C GLY A 78 -2.69 20.59 0.46
N ASP A 79 -1.85 21.21 1.29
CA ASP A 79 -2.15 21.51 2.70
C ASP A 79 -2.63 20.27 3.50
N GLY A 80 -2.13 19.08 3.13
CA GLY A 80 -2.49 17.81 3.78
C GLY A 80 -3.85 17.25 3.36
N LEU A 81 -4.42 17.66 2.23
CA LEU A 81 -5.71 17.19 1.75
C LEU A 81 -5.65 16.78 0.27
N LEU A 82 -6.27 15.65 -0.06
CA LEU A 82 -6.73 15.32 -1.41
C LEU A 82 -8.22 15.66 -1.49
N SER A 83 -8.57 16.66 -2.27
CA SER A 83 -9.95 17.13 -2.40
C SER A 83 -10.50 16.78 -3.77
N PHE A 84 -11.71 16.22 -3.80
CA PHE A 84 -12.52 15.99 -4.98
C PHE A 84 -13.71 16.94 -4.93
N SER A 85 -14.07 17.51 -6.06
CA SER A 85 -15.26 18.37 -6.18
C SER A 85 -15.88 18.23 -7.56
N ASN A 86 -17.24 18.20 -7.61
CA ASN A 86 -17.99 18.44 -8.83
C ASN A 86 -19.11 19.45 -8.60
N THR A 87 -19.37 20.30 -9.60
CA THR A 87 -20.42 21.30 -9.53
C THR A 87 -21.82 20.70 -9.76
N ALA A 88 -22.84 21.31 -9.16
CA ALA A 88 -24.22 20.87 -9.33
C ALA A 88 -24.62 20.75 -10.82
N GLY A 89 -25.27 19.65 -11.16
CA GLY A 89 -25.65 19.32 -12.53
C GLY A 89 -24.53 18.77 -13.42
N SER A 90 -23.34 18.54 -12.81
CA SER A 90 -22.20 17.93 -13.50
C SER A 90 -21.88 16.59 -12.85
N THR A 91 -21.39 15.66 -13.65
CA THR A 91 -20.95 14.34 -13.19
C THR A 91 -19.58 14.04 -13.78
N GLY A 92 -18.77 13.30 -13.05
CA GLY A 92 -17.43 12.98 -13.50
C GLY A 92 -16.68 12.07 -12.53
N SER A 93 -15.41 11.92 -12.78
CA SER A 93 -14.53 11.17 -11.90
C SER A 93 -13.23 11.90 -11.64
N GLY A 94 -12.71 11.72 -10.43
CA GLY A 94 -11.38 12.14 -10.05
C GLY A 94 -10.59 10.94 -9.54
N SER A 95 -9.35 10.79 -9.98
CA SER A 95 -8.49 9.70 -9.53
C SER A 95 -7.10 10.16 -9.13
N VAL A 96 -6.50 9.40 -8.20
CA VAL A 96 -5.10 9.49 -7.85
C VAL A 96 -4.42 8.14 -8.12
N THR A 97 -3.29 8.17 -8.82
CA THR A 97 -2.52 6.97 -9.21
C THR A 97 -1.09 7.06 -8.72
N TYR A 98 -0.60 5.94 -8.19
CA TYR A 98 0.77 5.72 -7.76
C TYR A 98 1.35 4.54 -8.52
N ASN A 99 2.38 4.77 -9.34
CA ASN A 99 3.03 3.76 -10.17
C ASN A 99 4.53 4.03 -10.38
N ALA A 100 5.13 4.84 -9.50
CA ALA A 100 6.54 5.26 -9.56
C ALA A 100 6.92 5.89 -10.92
N GLY A 101 6.02 6.73 -11.49
CA GLY A 101 6.24 7.35 -12.80
C GLY A 101 6.28 6.33 -13.97
N GLY A 102 5.63 5.18 -13.79
CA GLY A 102 5.60 4.08 -14.76
C GLY A 102 6.65 2.98 -14.53
N ALA A 103 7.53 3.15 -13.53
CA ALA A 103 8.54 2.12 -13.21
C ALA A 103 7.97 0.94 -12.41
N GLY A 104 6.78 1.11 -11.82
CA GLY A 104 6.17 0.15 -10.90
C GLY A 104 6.60 0.37 -9.45
N LEU A 105 5.67 0.19 -8.51
CA LEU A 105 5.91 0.44 -7.08
C LEU A 105 6.82 -0.62 -6.44
N GLY A 106 6.76 -1.88 -6.89
CA GLY A 106 7.40 -3.00 -6.21
C GLY A 106 6.89 -3.18 -4.77
N LEU A 107 5.64 -2.78 -4.52
CA LEU A 107 5.04 -2.83 -3.20
C LEU A 107 4.67 -4.27 -2.86
N SER A 108 5.11 -4.75 -1.68
CA SER A 108 4.74 -6.06 -1.17
C SER A 108 3.62 -5.93 -0.14
N ALA A 109 2.58 -6.72 -0.31
CA ALA A 109 1.42 -6.83 0.55
C ALA A 109 0.98 -8.30 0.69
N SER A 110 -0.18 -8.53 1.29
CA SER A 110 -0.87 -9.82 1.37
C SER A 110 -2.39 -9.60 1.33
N LEU A 111 -3.17 -10.67 1.22
CA LEU A 111 -4.63 -10.58 1.32
C LEU A 111 -5.12 -9.93 2.61
N ASP A 112 -4.38 -10.11 3.71
CA ASP A 112 -4.73 -9.55 5.02
C ASP A 112 -4.24 -8.10 5.20
N SER A 113 -3.53 -7.55 4.21
CA SER A 113 -3.12 -6.14 4.25
C SER A 113 -4.33 -5.22 4.08
N THR A 114 -4.34 -4.11 4.83
CA THR A 114 -5.51 -3.25 4.95
C THR A 114 -5.13 -1.80 4.67
N PHE A 115 -5.80 -1.18 3.73
CA PHE A 115 -5.77 0.27 3.57
C PHE A 115 -6.52 0.94 4.72
N PHE A 116 -6.01 2.10 5.13
CA PHE A 116 -6.71 3.02 5.99
C PHE A 116 -6.75 4.39 5.32
N PHE A 117 -7.97 4.94 5.22
CA PHE A 117 -8.27 6.24 4.66
C PHE A 117 -8.65 7.19 5.78
N ASP A 118 -7.87 8.25 5.96
CA ASP A 118 -8.18 9.29 6.93
C ASP A 118 -9.08 10.34 6.25
N VAL A 119 -10.41 10.16 6.41
CA VAL A 119 -11.43 10.97 5.75
C VAL A 119 -11.65 12.26 6.52
N ALA A 120 -11.33 13.40 5.91
CA ALA A 120 -11.56 14.72 6.49
C ALA A 120 -13.05 15.10 6.43
N PHE A 121 -13.66 14.93 5.28
CA PHE A 121 -15.09 15.01 5.08
C PHE A 121 -15.50 14.32 3.76
N PHE A 122 -16.76 13.98 3.64
CA PHE A 122 -17.34 13.47 2.39
C PHE A 122 -18.86 13.69 2.40
N ASP A 123 -19.40 14.16 1.28
CA ASP A 123 -20.84 14.30 1.09
C ASP A 123 -21.48 12.94 0.90
N ASN A 124 -22.37 12.56 1.83
CA ASN A 124 -23.01 11.24 1.85
C ASN A 124 -24.23 11.14 0.94
N ASP A 125 -24.50 12.14 0.13
CA ASP A 125 -25.82 12.34 -0.42
C ASP A 125 -26.12 11.56 -1.70
N ALA A 126 -25.33 10.59 -2.11
CA ALA A 126 -25.67 9.92 -3.34
C ALA A 126 -24.92 8.62 -3.55
N ASN A 127 -25.29 7.93 -4.60
CA ASN A 127 -24.64 6.73 -5.09
C ASN A 127 -23.25 7.06 -5.70
N VAL A 128 -22.42 7.81 -4.97
CA VAL A 128 -21.02 8.03 -5.32
C VAL A 128 -20.32 6.70 -5.24
N ARG A 129 -19.56 6.36 -6.25
CA ARG A 129 -18.74 5.15 -6.28
C ARG A 129 -17.29 5.47 -5.92
N PHE A 130 -16.75 4.69 -5.02
CA PHE A 130 -15.32 4.68 -4.72
C PHE A 130 -14.73 3.38 -5.24
N ASN A 131 -13.74 3.49 -6.12
CA ASN A 131 -13.05 2.35 -6.70
C ASN A 131 -11.59 2.35 -6.26
N VAL A 132 -11.07 1.17 -5.98
CA VAL A 132 -9.64 0.95 -5.77
C VAL A 132 -9.19 -0.14 -6.73
N ASP A 133 -8.22 0.18 -7.58
CA ASP A 133 -7.58 -0.78 -8.47
C ASP A 133 -6.14 -0.98 -8.02
N ALA A 134 -5.71 -2.24 -7.92
CA ALA A 134 -4.32 -2.60 -7.75
C ALA A 134 -3.87 -3.47 -8.94
N THR A 135 -2.74 -3.13 -9.54
CA THR A 135 -2.16 -3.87 -10.66
C THR A 135 -0.81 -4.44 -10.25
N ASP A 136 -0.58 -5.72 -10.51
CA ASP A 136 0.70 -6.39 -10.21
C ASP A 136 1.76 -6.16 -11.30
N GLY A 137 2.96 -6.67 -11.07
CA GLY A 137 4.08 -6.55 -12.00
C GLY A 137 3.88 -7.30 -13.33
N ASP A 138 2.95 -8.25 -13.38
CA ASP A 138 2.56 -8.98 -14.58
C ASP A 138 1.40 -8.32 -15.34
N GLY A 139 0.85 -7.22 -14.81
CA GLY A 139 -0.25 -6.46 -15.40
C GLY A 139 -1.63 -7.01 -15.06
N ARG A 140 -1.77 -7.93 -14.10
CA ARG A 140 -3.08 -8.36 -13.60
C ARG A 140 -3.62 -7.29 -12.66
N THR A 141 -4.92 -7.02 -12.76
CA THR A 141 -5.59 -6.02 -11.92
C THR A 141 -6.66 -6.67 -11.06
N ILE A 142 -6.67 -6.32 -9.78
CA ILE A 142 -7.75 -6.59 -8.84
C ILE A 142 -8.47 -5.29 -8.54
N ASN A 143 -9.76 -5.39 -8.25
CA ASN A 143 -10.65 -4.24 -8.08
C ASN A 143 -11.51 -4.37 -6.84
N TYR A 144 -11.69 -3.26 -6.15
CA TYR A 144 -12.72 -3.05 -5.14
C TYR A 144 -13.62 -1.89 -5.56
N MET A 145 -14.93 -2.02 -5.34
CA MET A 145 -15.90 -0.95 -5.60
C MET A 145 -16.89 -0.87 -4.45
N GLU A 146 -17.04 0.30 -3.89
CA GLU A 146 -18.01 0.62 -2.84
C GLU A 146 -18.93 1.76 -3.31
N ASN A 147 -20.22 1.65 -2.96
CA ASN A 147 -21.16 2.74 -3.11
C ASN A 147 -21.22 3.51 -1.78
N LEU A 148 -20.88 4.79 -1.82
CA LEU A 148 -20.72 5.63 -0.62
C LEU A 148 -22.05 6.18 -0.06
N SER A 149 -23.21 5.68 -0.49
CA SER A 149 -24.53 6.12 -0.01
C SER A 149 -24.73 5.97 1.50
N GLU A 150 -24.01 5.07 2.17
CA GLU A 150 -24.09 4.83 3.61
C GLU A 150 -22.91 5.41 4.39
N GLY A 151 -22.01 6.11 3.73
CA GLY A 151 -20.77 6.66 4.27
C GLY A 151 -19.53 5.94 3.77
N PHE A 152 -18.40 6.61 3.86
CA PHE A 152 -17.12 6.10 3.41
C PHE A 152 -16.52 5.12 4.44
N SER A 153 -16.15 3.92 4.00
CA SER A 153 -15.42 2.97 4.85
C SER A 153 -13.98 3.43 5.05
N PRO A 154 -13.54 3.69 6.30
CA PRO A 154 -12.17 4.15 6.54
C PRO A 154 -11.11 3.02 6.38
N THR A 155 -11.55 1.78 6.23
CA THR A 155 -10.65 0.62 6.11
C THR A 155 -11.10 -0.30 4.98
N LEU A 156 -10.12 -0.84 4.24
CA LEU A 156 -10.38 -1.76 3.13
C LEU A 156 -9.28 -2.83 3.10
N SER A 157 -9.66 -4.10 3.26
CA SER A 157 -8.74 -5.24 3.13
C SER A 157 -8.63 -5.70 1.69
N PHE A 158 -7.45 -6.15 1.26
CA PHE A 158 -7.30 -6.81 -0.04
C PHE A 158 -8.16 -8.08 -0.20
N ALA A 159 -8.57 -8.71 0.91
CA ALA A 159 -9.50 -9.83 0.88
C ALA A 159 -10.90 -9.47 0.34
N GLU A 160 -11.25 -8.17 0.30
CA GLU A 160 -12.52 -7.67 -0.21
C GLU A 160 -12.49 -7.36 -1.72
N PHE A 161 -11.29 -7.44 -2.34
CA PHE A 161 -11.12 -7.22 -3.78
C PHE A 161 -11.61 -8.41 -4.59
N THR A 162 -12.08 -8.12 -5.80
CA THR A 162 -12.40 -9.13 -6.82
C THR A 162 -11.21 -9.36 -7.75
N GLY A 163 -11.11 -10.56 -8.33
CA GLY A 163 -10.05 -10.89 -9.29
C GLY A 163 -8.72 -11.28 -8.66
N THR A 164 -8.72 -11.69 -7.39
CA THR A 164 -7.50 -12.00 -6.63
C THR A 164 -6.77 -13.28 -7.06
N ASP A 165 -7.41 -14.13 -7.87
CA ASP A 165 -6.80 -15.37 -8.34
C ASP A 165 -5.59 -15.11 -9.24
N GLY A 166 -4.42 -15.58 -8.78
CA GLY A 166 -3.16 -15.43 -9.51
C GLY A 166 -2.55 -14.04 -9.47
N PHE A 167 -3.11 -13.11 -8.68
CA PHE A 167 -2.53 -11.79 -8.44
C PHE A 167 -1.28 -11.89 -7.54
N ASP A 168 -0.19 -11.23 -7.95
CA ASP A 168 1.05 -11.21 -7.18
C ASP A 168 1.06 -10.07 -6.16
N PHE A 169 0.57 -10.35 -4.94
CA PHE A 169 0.62 -9.41 -3.82
C PHE A 169 2.06 -9.06 -3.39
N GLY A 170 3.05 -9.86 -3.75
CA GLY A 170 4.46 -9.58 -3.46
C GLY A 170 5.08 -8.51 -4.36
N ASN A 171 4.39 -8.12 -5.45
CA ASN A 171 4.91 -7.18 -6.44
C ASN A 171 3.79 -6.32 -7.05
N ILE A 172 3.14 -5.49 -6.23
CA ILE A 172 2.13 -4.53 -6.70
C ILE A 172 2.86 -3.39 -7.42
N ALA A 173 2.55 -3.22 -8.70
CA ALA A 173 3.17 -2.20 -9.56
C ALA A 173 2.42 -0.88 -9.55
N SER A 174 1.10 -0.89 -9.34
CA SER A 174 0.29 0.33 -9.35
C SER A 174 -0.89 0.24 -8.38
N LEU A 175 -1.22 1.38 -7.79
CA LEU A 175 -2.45 1.62 -7.03
C LEU A 175 -3.17 2.81 -7.64
N MET A 176 -4.50 2.70 -7.84
CA MET A 176 -5.35 3.79 -8.28
C MET A 176 -6.59 3.87 -7.39
N PHE A 177 -6.89 5.06 -6.91
CA PHE A 177 -8.07 5.37 -6.12
C PHE A 177 -8.92 6.36 -6.91
N THR A 178 -10.21 6.06 -7.10
CA THR A 178 -11.12 6.84 -7.94
C THR A 178 -12.41 7.14 -7.21
N VAL A 179 -12.83 8.40 -7.23
CA VAL A 179 -14.18 8.84 -6.89
C VAL A 179 -14.92 9.05 -8.20
N ASP A 180 -16.09 8.42 -8.36
CA ASP A 180 -16.91 8.49 -9.57
C ASP A 180 -18.35 8.90 -9.22
N THR A 181 -18.77 10.03 -9.75
CA THR A 181 -20.10 10.61 -9.59
C THR A 181 -20.95 10.48 -10.86
N THR A 182 -20.55 9.59 -11.77
CA THR A 182 -21.27 9.38 -13.05
C THR A 182 -22.72 8.94 -12.80
N GLY A 183 -23.65 9.69 -13.37
CA GLY A 183 -25.09 9.44 -13.23
C GLY A 183 -25.74 10.18 -12.05
N LEU A 184 -24.98 10.96 -11.28
CA LEU A 184 -25.50 11.82 -10.22
C LEU A 184 -25.74 13.23 -10.76
N THR A 185 -26.60 13.99 -10.07
CA THR A 185 -26.90 15.39 -10.42
C THR A 185 -26.54 16.37 -9.31
N ASP A 186 -26.13 15.84 -8.18
CA ASP A 186 -25.85 16.64 -7.00
C ASP A 186 -24.40 17.14 -7.01
N ASN A 187 -24.16 18.21 -6.26
CA ASN A 187 -22.83 18.70 -6.00
C ASN A 187 -22.18 17.76 -4.97
N ILE A 188 -21.11 17.10 -5.34
CA ILE A 188 -20.39 16.16 -4.46
C ILE A 188 -19.01 16.71 -4.17
N ASP A 189 -18.72 16.86 -2.89
CA ASP A 189 -17.42 17.26 -2.39
C ASP A 189 -16.89 16.23 -1.38
N GLY A 190 -15.58 16.03 -1.40
CA GLY A 190 -14.94 15.13 -0.46
C GLY A 190 -13.46 15.41 -0.31
N ALA A 191 -12.90 15.05 0.85
CA ALA A 191 -11.48 15.16 1.08
C ALA A 191 -10.93 14.05 1.98
N LEU A 192 -9.74 13.58 1.63
CA LEU A 192 -8.90 12.68 2.42
C LEU A 192 -7.66 13.41 2.90
N SER A 193 -7.24 13.17 4.14
CA SER A 193 -5.99 13.74 4.67
C SER A 193 -4.80 12.78 4.57
N ARG A 194 -5.06 11.48 4.45
CA ARG A 194 -4.00 10.48 4.37
C ARG A 194 -4.51 9.14 3.85
N ILE A 195 -3.62 8.43 3.15
CA ILE A 195 -3.80 7.02 2.82
C ILE A 195 -2.60 6.24 3.36
N THR A 196 -2.86 5.18 4.12
CA THR A 196 -1.83 4.24 4.57
C THR A 196 -2.20 2.80 4.22
N LEU A 197 -1.20 1.94 4.13
CA LEU A 197 -1.36 0.50 4.00
C LEU A 197 -0.72 -0.16 5.22
N ASN A 198 -1.52 -0.91 5.98
CA ASN A 198 -1.04 -1.74 7.07
C ASN A 198 -0.82 -3.16 6.55
N THR A 199 0.41 -3.65 6.68
CA THR A 199 0.73 -5.05 6.36
C THR A 199 0.78 -5.84 7.66
N PRO A 200 0.11 -7.02 7.75
CA PRO A 200 0.16 -7.83 8.95
C PRO A 200 1.55 -8.38 9.19
N ASP A 201 1.82 -8.78 10.45
CA ASP A 201 3.03 -9.49 10.80
C ASP A 201 3.16 -10.78 10.01
N VAL A 202 4.19 -10.88 9.19
CA VAL A 202 4.59 -12.19 8.64
C VAL A 202 5.32 -12.93 9.77
N ALA A 203 4.70 -13.97 10.32
CA ALA A 203 5.34 -14.79 11.34
C ALA A 203 6.74 -15.22 10.87
N PRO A 204 7.80 -15.06 11.69
CA PRO A 204 9.13 -15.44 11.29
C PRO A 204 9.12 -16.90 10.84
N ILE A 205 9.59 -17.18 9.63
CA ILE A 205 9.73 -18.56 9.16
C ILE A 205 10.75 -19.22 10.10
N PRO A 206 10.38 -20.26 10.87
CA PRO A 206 11.32 -20.94 11.76
C PRO A 206 12.52 -21.41 10.95
N VAL A 207 13.71 -20.94 11.29
CA VAL A 207 14.92 -21.41 10.61
C VAL A 207 14.96 -22.93 10.77
N PRO A 208 14.97 -23.71 9.68
CA PRO A 208 14.96 -25.17 9.79
C PRO A 208 16.04 -25.63 10.75
N ALA A 209 15.69 -26.49 11.71
CA ALA A 209 16.64 -27.06 12.68
C ALA A 209 17.87 -27.68 12.01
N ALA A 210 17.75 -28.06 10.73
CA ALA A 210 18.84 -28.52 9.88
C ALA A 210 20.00 -27.50 9.76
N GLY A 211 19.71 -26.18 9.73
CA GLY A 211 20.75 -25.14 9.69
C GLY A 211 21.57 -25.11 11.01
N LEU A 212 20.88 -25.25 12.14
CA LEU A 212 21.52 -25.33 13.44
C LEU A 212 22.32 -26.64 13.64
N LEU A 213 21.78 -27.76 13.14
CA LEU A 213 22.47 -29.04 13.13
C LEU A 213 23.72 -29.01 12.24
N LEU A 214 23.69 -28.34 11.11
CA LEU A 214 24.84 -28.16 10.21
C LEU A 214 25.96 -27.37 10.91
N ILE A 215 25.61 -26.23 11.52
CA ILE A 215 26.60 -25.42 12.26
C ILE A 215 27.16 -26.19 13.50
N GLY A 216 26.28 -26.83 14.24
CA GLY A 216 26.66 -27.69 15.38
C GLY A 216 27.51 -28.89 14.96
N GLY A 217 27.17 -29.54 13.84
CA GLY A 217 27.92 -30.66 13.30
C GLY A 217 29.33 -30.27 12.81
N LEU A 218 29.44 -29.15 12.06
CA LEU A 218 30.74 -28.63 11.62
C LEU A 218 31.61 -28.15 12.79
N GLY A 219 31.01 -27.47 13.77
CA GLY A 219 31.69 -27.06 15.00
C GLY A 219 32.19 -28.26 15.82
N GLY A 220 31.39 -29.31 15.96
CA GLY A 220 31.75 -30.57 16.64
C GLY A 220 32.91 -31.30 15.94
N LEU A 221 32.87 -31.37 14.60
CA LEU A 221 33.96 -31.97 13.81
C LEU A 221 35.28 -31.18 13.93
N ALA A 222 35.21 -29.85 13.97
CA ALA A 222 36.40 -29.02 14.19
C ALA A 222 37.01 -29.22 15.58
N ALA A 223 36.20 -29.37 16.64
CA ALA A 223 36.62 -29.64 17.98
C ALA A 223 37.28 -31.02 18.14
N LEU A 224 36.73 -32.06 17.49
CA LEU A 224 37.31 -33.41 17.46
C LEU A 224 38.67 -33.43 16.74
N ARG A 225 38.84 -32.67 15.67
CA ARG A 225 40.11 -32.59 14.93
C ARG A 225 41.23 -31.92 15.74
N ARG A 226 40.89 -30.98 16.62
CA ARG A 226 41.84 -30.33 17.54
C ARG A 226 42.35 -31.30 18.59
N ARG A 227 41.48 -32.17 19.14
CA ARG A 227 41.84 -33.17 20.16
C ARG A 227 42.80 -34.26 19.66
N ARG A 228 42.83 -34.55 18.35
CA ARG A 228 43.72 -35.57 17.76
C ARG A 228 45.14 -35.06 17.49
N LYS A 229 45.41 -33.75 17.62
CA LYS A 229 46.72 -33.13 17.40
C LYS A 229 47.45 -32.76 18.69
N ALA A 230 46.82 -32.96 19.83
CA ALA A 230 47.40 -32.84 21.16
C ALA A 230 47.69 -34.24 21.78
#